data_2c84312f5a2571aa8782d446a360c241
#
_entry.id   2c84312f5a2571aa8782d446a360c241
#
_cell.length_a   1.000
_cell.length_b   1.000
_cell.length_c   1.000
_cell.angle_alpha   90.00
_cell.angle_beta   90.00
_cell.angle_gamma   90.00
#
_symmetry.space_group_name_H-M   'P 1'
#
loop_
_entity.id
_entity.type
_entity.pdbx_description
1 polymer ?
#
loop_
_entity_poly.entity_id
_entity_poly.type
_entity_poly.pdbx_seq_one_letter_code
_entity_poly.pdbx_strand_id
1 'polypeptide(L)'
;SGSGVYQAIINLIPPHDTYIELFLGTGSILSKKAKSSRQIGIDLNIDCIESFISPENDVELYHTDSLNFLNEFDFSQSGRTVLYCDPPYL
;
A
#
# COMPACT_ATOMS: atom_id res chain seq x y z
N SER A 1 13.17 -17.22 0.70
CA SER A 1 13.33 -16.06 -0.17
C SER A 1 12.26 -15.03 0.09
N GLY A 2 12.49 -13.82 -0.38
CA GLY A 2 11.52 -12.74 -0.24
C GLY A 2 10.18 -13.06 -0.87
N SER A 3 10.15 -13.77 -1.99
CA SER A 3 8.89 -14.08 -2.69
C SER A 3 8.01 -15.03 -1.86
N GLY A 4 8.59 -15.98 -1.14
CA GLY A 4 7.83 -16.85 -0.25
C GLY A 4 7.22 -16.10 0.92
N VAL A 5 7.96 -15.14 1.49
CA VAL A 5 7.48 -14.29 2.57
C VAL A 5 6.33 -13.41 2.10
N TYR A 6 6.47 -12.77 0.94
CA TYR A 6 5.43 -11.91 0.40
C TYR A 6 4.15 -12.68 0.11
N GLN A 7 4.26 -13.90 -0.44
CA GLN A 7 3.09 -14.71 -0.72
C GLN A 7 2.37 -15.13 0.57
N ALA A 8 3.13 -15.47 1.62
CA ALA A 8 2.55 -15.79 2.91
C ALA A 8 1.76 -14.61 3.50
N ILE A 9 2.31 -13.40 3.39
CA ILE A 9 1.62 -12.19 3.83
C ILE A 9 0.35 -11.96 3.01
N ILE A 10 0.44 -12.07 1.70
CA ILE A 10 -0.70 -11.87 0.80
C ILE A 10 -1.83 -12.84 1.15
N ASN A 11 -1.48 -14.09 1.44
CA ASN A 11 -2.47 -15.10 1.78
C ASN A 11 -3.23 -14.82 3.08
N LEU A 12 -2.67 -13.96 3.95
CA LEU A 12 -3.32 -13.56 5.19
C LEU A 12 -4.26 -12.36 5.03
N ILE A 13 -4.22 -11.68 3.89
CA ILE A 13 -5.05 -10.50 3.67
C ILE A 13 -6.50 -10.93 3.45
N PRO A 14 -7.46 -10.45 4.29
CA PRO A 14 -8.86 -10.79 4.08
C PRO A 14 -9.44 -10.08 2.87
N PRO A 15 -10.61 -10.50 2.38
CA PRO A 15 -11.31 -9.78 1.32
C PRO A 15 -11.52 -8.31 1.70
N HIS A 16 -11.29 -7.40 0.75
CA HIS A 16 -11.33 -5.96 1.02
C HIS A 16 -11.68 -5.18 -0.25
N ASP A 17 -12.11 -3.96 -0.06
CA ASP A 17 -12.41 -3.02 -1.15
C ASP A 17 -11.25 -2.05 -1.39
N THR A 18 -10.60 -1.60 -0.31
CA THR A 18 -9.49 -0.67 -0.36
C THR A 18 -8.27 -1.26 0.36
N TYR A 19 -7.12 -1.18 -0.29
CA TYR A 19 -5.85 -1.60 0.28
C TYR A 19 -4.93 -0.37 0.40
N ILE A 20 -4.37 -0.16 1.58
CA ILE A 20 -3.48 0.98 1.84
C ILE A 20 -2.16 0.47 2.41
N GLU A 21 -1.08 0.75 1.69
CA GLU A 21 0.26 0.40 2.13
C GLU A 21 0.92 1.67 2.70
N LEU A 22 1.03 1.71 4.03
CA LEU A 22 1.46 2.92 4.75
C LEU A 22 2.95 3.24 4.61
N PHE A 23 3.76 2.24 4.27
CA PHE A 23 5.19 2.41 3.97
C PHE A 23 5.45 1.65 2.68
N LEU A 24 5.32 2.34 1.56
CA LEU A 24 5.33 1.70 0.24
C LEU A 24 6.65 0.98 -0.05
N GLY A 25 7.78 1.63 0.23
CA GLY A 25 9.08 1.07 -0.09
C GLY A 25 9.18 0.66 -1.54
N THR A 26 9.48 -0.61 -1.80
CA THR A 26 9.53 -1.16 -3.16
C THR A 26 8.15 -1.52 -3.70
N GLY A 27 7.11 -1.53 -2.85
CA GLY A 27 5.77 -1.89 -3.25
C GLY A 27 5.58 -3.37 -3.55
N SER A 28 6.37 -4.24 -2.93
CA SER A 28 6.34 -5.68 -3.22
C SER A 28 4.99 -6.33 -2.95
N ILE A 29 4.35 -6.01 -1.83
CA ILE A 29 3.02 -6.56 -1.54
C ILE A 29 1.99 -5.97 -2.49
N LEU A 30 1.98 -4.66 -2.64
CA LEU A 30 1.03 -3.95 -3.49
C LEU A 30 1.07 -4.44 -4.93
N SER A 31 2.26 -4.68 -5.47
CA SER A 31 2.42 -5.13 -6.86
C SER A 31 2.11 -6.60 -7.06
N LYS A 32 2.24 -7.44 -6.03
CA LYS A 32 2.06 -8.88 -6.14
C LYS A 32 0.68 -9.37 -5.75
N LYS A 33 -0.03 -8.65 -4.88
CA LYS A 33 -1.38 -9.06 -4.47
C LYS A 33 -2.38 -8.87 -5.60
N ALA A 34 -3.49 -9.59 -5.54
CA ALA A 34 -4.60 -9.35 -6.44
C ALA A 34 -5.14 -7.93 -6.24
N LYS A 35 -5.50 -7.27 -7.32
CA LYS A 35 -5.97 -5.88 -7.26
C LYS A 35 -7.28 -5.78 -6.51
N SER A 36 -7.39 -4.78 -5.65
CA SER A 36 -8.63 -4.35 -5.03
C SER A 36 -9.22 -3.19 -5.83
N SER A 37 -10.45 -2.81 -5.51
CA SER A 37 -11.12 -1.71 -6.20
C SER A 37 -10.34 -0.41 -6.09
N ARG A 38 -9.71 -0.19 -4.93
CA ARG A 38 -8.89 0.99 -4.69
C ARG A 38 -7.60 0.58 -4.02
N GLN A 39 -6.48 1.05 -4.55
CA GLN A 39 -5.15 0.74 -4.00
C GLN A 39 -4.38 2.03 -3.77
N ILE A 40 -3.79 2.17 -2.59
CA ILE A 40 -3.11 3.39 -2.14
C ILE A 40 -1.74 3.02 -1.58
N GLY A 41 -0.72 3.76 -2.02
CA GLY A 41 0.64 3.63 -1.50
C GLY A 41 1.14 4.96 -0.96
N ILE A 42 1.80 4.93 0.19
CA ILE A 42 2.27 6.12 0.88
C ILE A 42 3.74 5.94 1.23
N ASP A 43 4.55 6.98 1.06
CA ASP A 43 5.93 6.98 1.50
C ASP A 43 6.43 8.41 1.69
N LEU A 44 7.34 8.58 2.64
CA LEU A 44 8.07 9.83 2.83
C LEU A 44 9.16 10.03 1.79
N ASN A 45 9.66 8.92 1.24
CA ASN A 45 10.74 8.96 0.26
C ASN A 45 10.16 9.14 -1.14
N ILE A 46 10.42 10.30 -1.73
CA ILE A 46 9.91 10.61 -3.08
C ILE A 46 10.43 9.62 -4.12
N ASP A 47 11.61 9.07 -3.95
CA ASP A 47 12.16 8.09 -4.89
C ASP A 47 11.32 6.82 -4.93
N CYS A 48 10.80 6.37 -3.78
CA CYS A 48 9.89 5.23 -3.72
C CYS A 48 8.60 5.53 -4.49
N ILE A 49 8.04 6.71 -4.29
CA ILE A 49 6.82 7.14 -4.97
C ILE A 49 7.06 7.19 -6.49
N GLU A 50 8.13 7.86 -6.92
CA GLU A 50 8.42 8.04 -8.35
C GLU A 50 8.70 6.71 -9.03
N SER A 51 9.39 5.78 -8.36
CA SER A 51 9.69 4.47 -8.95
C SER A 51 8.45 3.62 -9.15
N PHE A 52 7.36 3.92 -8.45
CA PHE A 52 6.12 3.16 -8.56
C PHE A 52 5.15 3.74 -9.58
N ILE A 53 5.42 4.95 -10.09
CA ILE A 53 4.57 5.57 -11.10
C ILE A 53 4.74 4.81 -12.42
N SER A 54 3.62 4.29 -12.94
CA SER A 54 3.62 3.55 -14.19
C SER A 54 2.19 3.48 -14.73
N PRO A 55 2.01 3.52 -16.06
CA PRO A 55 0.66 3.38 -16.63
C PRO A 55 -0.05 2.08 -16.26
N GLU A 56 0.72 1.01 -15.97
CA GLU A 56 0.15 -0.27 -15.58
C GLU A 56 -0.26 -0.33 -14.12
N ASN A 57 0.22 0.61 -13.29
CA ASN A 57 -0.08 0.62 -11.86
C ASN A 57 -1.29 1.51 -11.61
N ASP A 58 -2.41 0.91 -11.28
CA ASP A 58 -3.63 1.63 -10.91
C ASP A 58 -3.64 1.87 -9.40
N VAL A 59 -2.77 2.76 -8.95
CA VAL A 59 -2.52 3.03 -7.53
C VAL A 59 -2.50 4.52 -7.29
N GLU A 60 -3.21 4.97 -6.25
CA GLU A 60 -3.12 6.34 -5.75
C GLU A 60 -1.84 6.45 -4.91
N LEU A 61 -0.98 7.39 -5.24
CA LEU A 61 0.31 7.56 -4.54
C LEU A 61 0.33 8.89 -3.80
N TYR A 62 0.76 8.84 -2.54
CA TYR A 62 0.85 10.03 -1.70
C TYR A 62 2.25 10.15 -1.12
N HIS A 63 2.92 11.24 -1.43
CA HIS A 63 4.23 11.57 -0.86
C HIS A 63 4.00 12.34 0.44
N THR A 64 3.83 11.61 1.52
CA THR A 64 3.53 12.19 2.82
C THR A 64 3.88 11.22 3.94
N ASP A 65 3.83 11.71 5.17
CA ASP A 65 3.94 10.93 6.38
C ASP A 65 2.65 10.13 6.60
N SER A 66 2.81 8.87 7.02
CA SER A 66 1.68 7.96 7.25
C SER A 66 0.68 8.51 8.28
N LEU A 67 1.16 9.18 9.33
CA LEU A 67 0.25 9.76 10.34
C LEU A 67 -0.57 10.90 9.75
N ASN A 68 0.03 11.77 8.94
CA ASN A 68 -0.70 12.81 8.24
C ASN A 68 -1.77 12.21 7.33
N PHE A 69 -1.41 11.19 6.58
CA PHE A 69 -2.36 10.51 5.70
C PHE A 69 -3.54 9.97 6.50
N LEU A 70 -3.28 9.24 7.58
CA LEU A 70 -4.33 8.63 8.40
C LEU A 70 -5.26 9.68 9.03
N ASN A 71 -4.72 10.84 9.39
CA ASN A 71 -5.51 11.92 9.97
C ASN A 71 -6.44 12.59 8.96
N GLU A 72 -6.06 12.60 7.69
CA GLU A 72 -6.80 13.35 6.66
C GLU A 72 -7.65 12.46 5.76
N PHE A 73 -7.37 11.16 5.69
CA PHE A 73 -8.08 10.26 4.80
C PHE A 73 -9.51 10.01 5.26
N ASP A 74 -10.45 10.07 4.32
CA ASP A 74 -11.85 9.79 4.60
C ASP A 74 -12.15 8.30 4.46
N PHE A 75 -12.13 7.58 5.55
CA PHE A 75 -12.40 6.14 5.58
C PHE A 75 -13.88 5.80 5.36
N SER A 76 -14.78 6.77 5.47
CA SER A 76 -16.21 6.52 5.30
C SER A 76 -16.57 6.08 3.88
N GLN A 77 -15.71 6.37 2.90
CA GLN A 77 -15.93 6.05 1.50
C GLN A 77 -15.05 4.91 1.00
N SER A 78 -14.28 4.26 1.87
CA SER A 78 -13.30 3.27 1.44
C SER A 78 -13.80 1.83 1.52
N GLY A 79 -14.97 1.59 2.10
CA GLY A 79 -15.50 0.23 2.29
C GLY A 79 -14.65 -0.57 3.28
N ARG A 80 -14.55 -1.87 3.04
CA ARG A 80 -13.67 -2.73 3.83
C ARG A 80 -12.24 -2.39 3.51
N THR A 81 -11.47 -1.92 4.50
CA THR A 81 -10.14 -1.37 4.29
C THR A 81 -9.09 -2.20 5.03
N VAL A 82 -8.04 -2.56 4.31
CA VAL A 82 -6.85 -3.19 4.88
C VAL A 82 -5.73 -2.17 4.91
N LEU A 83 -5.13 -1.99 6.09
CA LEU A 83 -3.93 -1.17 6.27
C LEU A 83 -2.74 -2.11 6.46
N TYR A 84 -1.76 -2.03 5.57
CA TYR A 84 -0.52 -2.79 5.72
C TYR A 84 0.57 -1.85 6.22
N CYS A 85 1.11 -2.15 7.39
CA CYS A 85 2.09 -1.30 8.05
C CYS A 85 3.37 -2.08 8.34
N ASP A 86 4.42 -1.80 7.58
CA ASP A 86 5.73 -2.44 7.72
C ASP A 86 6.80 -1.36 7.72
N PRO A 87 7.03 -0.67 8.87
CA PRO A 87 7.99 0.44 8.93
C PRO A 87 9.42 -0.02 8.63
N PRO A 88 10.20 0.78 7.89
CA PRO A 88 11.55 0.39 7.49
C PRO A 88 12.58 0.42 8.62
N TYR A 89 12.22 0.97 9.77
CA TYR A 89 13.15 1.16 10.88
C TYR A 89 13.02 0.09 11.98
N LEU A 90 12.43 -1.01 11.68
CA LEU A 90 12.32 -2.13 12.64
C LEU A 90 13.56 -3.01 12.64
#